data_14cf60ecce2670998accbddb7a8d1093
#
_entry.id   14cf60ecce2670998accbddb7a8d1093
#
_cell.length_a   1.000
_cell.length_b   1.000
_cell.length_c   1.000
_cell.angle_alpha   90.00
_cell.angle_beta   90.00
_cell.angle_gamma   90.00
#
_symmetry.space_group_name_H-M   'P 1'
#
loop_
_entity.id
_entity.type
_entity.pdbx_description
1 polymer ?
#
loop_
_entity_poly.entity_id
_entity_poly.type
_entity_poly.pdbx_seq_one_letter_code
_entity_poly.pdbx_strand_id
1 'polypeptide(L)'
;DVLWYDSVADLSIPVSMIPDKFKDAFFNGDATMMIALFDNTTSSDAAMEAVTDMRKIANEQCYISGMSGVVTDIKNIALEEMPIYVVIAACLSLLVLLLAMDSLVIPVLFLISVGLAVVYNLGSNIFFGQVCYITKSLTAVLQLGVTMDYSIFLLNSFEAYKKKYDEKERAMAHAIGDTFKSVAGSSVTTIAGFLALCVMTFALGRDMGIVMAKGVVIGVICCVTVLPAMILVFDGAIEKTKH
;
A
#
# COMPACT_ATOMS: atom_id res chain seq x y z
N ASP A 1 -9.19 -19.88 24.73
CA ASP A 1 -9.81 -19.98 26.07
C ASP A 1 -10.53 -18.69 26.41
N VAL A 2 -11.64 -18.81 27.18
CA VAL A 2 -12.37 -17.64 27.68
C VAL A 2 -12.26 -17.65 29.19
N LEU A 3 -11.80 -16.53 29.74
CA LEU A 3 -11.72 -16.30 31.17
C LEU A 3 -12.85 -15.39 31.60
N TRP A 4 -13.64 -15.85 32.55
CA TRP A 4 -14.67 -15.09 33.22
C TRP A 4 -14.63 -15.43 34.72
N TYR A 5 -15.54 -14.94 35.50
CA TYR A 5 -15.53 -15.21 36.95
C TYR A 5 -15.65 -16.70 37.31
N ASP A 6 -16.22 -17.53 36.42
CA ASP A 6 -16.28 -18.99 36.54
C ASP A 6 -14.92 -19.69 36.54
N SER A 7 -13.94 -19.06 35.98
CA SER A 7 -12.54 -19.53 36.03
C SER A 7 -11.89 -19.36 37.41
N VAL A 8 -12.50 -18.58 38.29
CA VAL A 8 -11.97 -18.26 39.64
C VAL A 8 -12.94 -18.72 40.76
N ALA A 9 -14.26 -18.74 40.49
CA ALA A 9 -15.29 -19.10 41.46
C ALA A 9 -16.31 -20.02 40.79
N ASP A 10 -16.89 -20.96 41.56
CA ASP A 10 -17.96 -21.83 41.07
C ASP A 10 -19.24 -21.01 40.75
N LEU A 11 -19.85 -21.28 39.59
CA LEU A 11 -21.08 -20.63 39.13
C LEU A 11 -22.27 -20.76 40.11
N SER A 12 -22.21 -21.74 41.02
CA SER A 12 -23.22 -21.91 42.07
C SER A 12 -23.11 -20.87 43.18
N ILE A 13 -22.01 -20.12 43.26
CA ILE A 13 -21.81 -19.07 44.27
C ILE A 13 -22.45 -17.77 43.77
N PRO A 14 -23.42 -17.19 44.51
CA PRO A 14 -23.97 -15.88 44.12
C PRO A 14 -22.88 -14.81 44.06
N VAL A 15 -22.94 -13.92 43.04
CA VAL A 15 -21.97 -12.82 42.83
C VAL A 15 -21.76 -11.94 44.06
N SER A 16 -22.79 -11.85 44.94
CA SER A 16 -22.71 -11.12 46.21
C SER A 16 -21.75 -11.75 47.24
N MET A 17 -21.40 -13.02 47.09
CA MET A 17 -20.48 -13.75 48.00
C MET A 17 -19.06 -13.83 47.46
N ILE A 18 -18.79 -13.31 46.24
CA ILE A 18 -17.46 -13.24 45.66
C ILE A 18 -16.68 -12.10 46.35
N PRO A 19 -15.38 -12.32 46.72
CA PRO A 19 -14.57 -11.25 47.28
C PRO A 19 -14.50 -10.02 46.39
N ASP A 20 -14.63 -8.82 46.94
CA ASP A 20 -14.70 -7.54 46.20
C ASP A 20 -13.61 -7.39 45.16
N LYS A 21 -12.42 -7.87 45.46
CA LYS A 21 -11.26 -7.81 44.58
C LYS A 21 -11.46 -8.54 43.25
N PHE A 22 -12.22 -9.62 43.22
CA PHE A 22 -12.58 -10.37 42.01
C PHE A 22 -13.86 -9.82 41.38
N LYS A 23 -14.79 -9.38 42.20
CA LYS A 23 -16.01 -8.75 41.72
C LYS A 23 -15.71 -7.48 40.91
N ASP A 24 -14.87 -6.61 41.42
CA ASP A 24 -14.48 -5.35 40.77
C ASP A 24 -13.66 -5.59 39.48
N ALA A 25 -13.04 -6.77 39.30
CA ALA A 25 -12.30 -7.11 38.10
C ALA A 25 -13.23 -7.52 36.93
N PHE A 26 -14.37 -8.17 37.21
CA PHE A 26 -15.25 -8.72 36.18
C PHE A 26 -16.59 -8.01 36.07
N PHE A 27 -17.01 -7.26 37.10
CA PHE A 27 -18.32 -6.62 37.14
C PHE A 27 -18.18 -5.12 37.47
N ASN A 28 -18.93 -4.29 36.75
CA ASN A 28 -19.07 -2.88 37.04
C ASN A 28 -20.55 -2.47 36.82
N GLY A 29 -21.32 -2.34 37.91
CA GLY A 29 -22.76 -2.15 37.81
C GLY A 29 -23.45 -3.32 37.12
N ASP A 30 -24.17 -3.06 36.04
CA ASP A 30 -24.85 -4.05 35.21
C ASP A 30 -23.99 -4.64 34.09
N ALA A 31 -22.70 -4.21 34.00
CA ALA A 31 -21.77 -4.68 32.97
C ALA A 31 -20.86 -5.78 33.54
N THR A 32 -20.53 -6.75 32.67
CA THR A 32 -19.54 -7.78 32.97
C THR A 32 -18.46 -7.84 31.88
N MET A 33 -17.24 -8.19 32.28
CA MET A 33 -16.11 -8.35 31.38
C MET A 33 -15.73 -9.83 31.25
N MET A 34 -15.56 -10.27 30.00
CA MET A 34 -14.97 -11.58 29.67
C MET A 34 -13.67 -11.36 28.92
N ILE A 35 -12.67 -12.20 29.16
CA ILE A 35 -11.37 -12.12 28.50
C ILE A 35 -11.23 -13.34 27.61
N ALA A 36 -11.20 -13.12 26.28
CA ALA A 36 -10.93 -14.16 25.31
C ALA A 36 -9.41 -14.21 25.02
N LEU A 37 -8.79 -15.35 25.29
CA LEU A 37 -7.37 -15.61 25.04
C LEU A 37 -7.23 -16.43 23.76
N PHE A 38 -6.39 -15.94 22.84
CA PHE A 38 -6.03 -16.63 21.60
C PHE A 38 -4.63 -17.25 21.74
N ASP A 39 -4.46 -18.47 21.26
CA ASP A 39 -3.16 -19.14 21.20
C ASP A 39 -2.27 -18.56 20.07
N ASN A 40 -2.89 -17.90 19.11
CA ASN A 40 -2.23 -17.25 17.99
C ASN A 40 -1.82 -15.82 18.32
N THR A 41 -0.87 -15.28 17.55
CA THR A 41 -0.48 -13.87 17.68
C THR A 41 -1.66 -12.94 17.35
N THR A 42 -1.69 -11.76 17.98
CA THR A 42 -2.77 -10.75 17.81
C THR A 42 -2.97 -10.30 16.36
N SER A 43 -1.95 -10.46 15.51
CA SER A 43 -1.95 -10.08 14.10
C SER A 43 -2.14 -11.27 13.15
N SER A 44 -2.42 -12.48 13.66
CA SER A 44 -2.69 -13.64 12.80
C SER A 44 -4.07 -13.52 12.13
N ASP A 45 -4.20 -14.02 10.91
CA ASP A 45 -5.48 -14.00 10.20
C ASP A 45 -6.57 -14.76 10.99
N ALA A 46 -6.22 -15.87 11.65
CA ALA A 46 -7.15 -16.63 12.48
C ALA A 46 -7.67 -15.81 13.69
N ALA A 47 -6.81 -15.04 14.37
CA ALA A 47 -7.27 -14.20 15.49
C ALA A 47 -8.14 -13.04 15.00
N MET A 48 -7.82 -12.43 13.86
CA MET A 48 -8.62 -11.35 13.27
C MET A 48 -9.97 -11.83 12.75
N GLU A 49 -10.02 -13.02 12.15
CA GLU A 49 -11.26 -13.67 11.73
C GLU A 49 -12.17 -13.98 12.94
N ALA A 50 -11.59 -14.56 14.01
CA ALA A 50 -12.32 -14.82 15.25
C ALA A 50 -12.91 -13.54 15.87
N VAL A 51 -12.14 -12.43 15.90
CA VAL A 51 -12.65 -11.12 16.36
C VAL A 51 -13.81 -10.64 15.49
N THR A 52 -13.68 -10.78 14.17
CA THR A 52 -14.72 -10.39 13.21
C THR A 52 -15.99 -11.21 13.41
N ASP A 53 -15.86 -12.52 13.61
CA ASP A 53 -16.99 -13.41 13.84
C ASP A 53 -17.67 -13.18 15.21
N MET A 54 -16.87 -12.92 16.25
CA MET A 54 -17.43 -12.50 17.55
C MET A 54 -18.26 -11.22 17.41
N ARG A 55 -17.81 -10.23 16.63
CA ARG A 55 -18.56 -8.98 16.39
C ARG A 55 -19.86 -9.18 15.62
N LYS A 56 -19.92 -10.15 14.71
CA LYS A 56 -21.17 -10.50 14.01
C LYS A 56 -22.24 -11.10 14.93
N ILE A 57 -21.79 -11.81 15.97
CA ILE A 57 -22.68 -12.47 16.95
C ILE A 57 -23.04 -11.52 18.09
N ALA A 58 -22.12 -10.59 18.42
CA ALA A 58 -22.31 -9.58 19.45
C ALA A 58 -23.50 -8.66 19.10
N ASN A 59 -24.37 -8.41 20.10
CA ASN A 59 -25.44 -7.44 19.97
C ASN A 59 -24.96 -6.03 20.35
N GLU A 60 -25.83 -5.03 20.25
CA GLU A 60 -25.52 -3.61 20.54
C GLU A 60 -25.05 -3.35 21.98
N GLN A 61 -25.24 -4.29 22.91
CA GLN A 61 -24.81 -4.18 24.31
C GLN A 61 -23.46 -4.85 24.58
N CYS A 62 -22.86 -5.51 23.56
CA CYS A 62 -21.59 -6.22 23.70
C CYS A 62 -20.48 -5.50 22.95
N TYR A 63 -19.48 -5.01 23.67
CA TYR A 63 -18.33 -4.30 23.12
C TYR A 63 -17.11 -5.22 23.12
N ILE A 64 -16.55 -5.47 21.94
CA ILE A 64 -15.33 -6.26 21.77
C ILE A 64 -14.15 -5.32 21.58
N SER A 65 -13.20 -5.37 22.51
CA SER A 65 -12.00 -4.55 22.55
C SER A 65 -10.75 -5.40 22.83
N GLY A 66 -9.62 -4.77 22.98
CA GLY A 66 -8.34 -5.43 23.24
C GLY A 66 -7.40 -5.34 22.04
N MET A 67 -6.16 -5.81 22.21
CA MET A 67 -5.11 -5.66 21.19
C MET A 67 -5.50 -6.31 19.87
N SER A 68 -6.07 -7.52 19.89
CA SER A 68 -6.53 -8.21 18.67
C SER A 68 -7.66 -7.44 17.96
N GLY A 69 -8.58 -6.83 18.75
CA GLY A 69 -9.64 -5.97 18.21
C GLY A 69 -9.07 -4.74 17.50
N VAL A 70 -8.15 -4.03 18.15
CA VAL A 70 -7.51 -2.84 17.57
C VAL A 70 -6.74 -3.18 16.29
N VAL A 71 -5.97 -4.27 16.27
CA VAL A 71 -5.23 -4.71 15.08
C VAL A 71 -6.18 -5.07 13.94
N THR A 72 -7.31 -5.72 14.24
CA THR A 72 -8.35 -6.03 13.25
C THR A 72 -8.96 -4.75 12.68
N ASP A 73 -9.26 -3.76 13.51
CA ASP A 73 -9.82 -2.48 13.07
C ASP A 73 -8.85 -1.71 12.17
N ILE A 74 -7.57 -1.61 12.56
CA ILE A 74 -6.55 -0.96 11.74
C ILE A 74 -6.42 -1.66 10.38
N LYS A 75 -6.46 -3.00 10.33
CA LYS A 75 -6.44 -3.74 9.07
C LYS A 75 -7.63 -3.42 8.20
N ASN A 76 -8.83 -3.46 8.76
CA ASN A 76 -10.07 -3.23 8.01
C ASN A 76 -10.12 -1.79 7.47
N ILE A 77 -9.84 -0.80 8.31
CA ILE A 77 -9.76 0.61 7.91
C ILE A 77 -8.71 0.80 6.80
N ALA A 78 -7.51 0.22 6.98
CA ALA A 78 -6.46 0.33 5.96
C ALA A 78 -6.88 -0.26 4.62
N LEU A 79 -7.61 -1.38 4.60
CA LEU A 79 -8.07 -2.02 3.38
C LEU A 79 -9.25 -1.29 2.72
N GLU A 80 -10.16 -0.73 3.53
CA GLU A 80 -11.31 0.04 3.03
C GLU A 80 -10.90 1.41 2.49
N GLU A 81 -9.99 2.09 3.16
CA GLU A 81 -9.55 3.43 2.76
C GLU A 81 -8.48 3.44 1.67
N MET A 82 -7.69 2.35 1.54
CA MET A 82 -6.61 2.28 0.54
C MET A 82 -7.05 2.66 -0.87
N PRO A 83 -8.15 2.11 -1.44
CA PRO A 83 -8.56 2.45 -2.80
C PRO A 83 -8.93 3.93 -2.93
N ILE A 84 -9.50 4.53 -1.90
CA ILE A 84 -9.88 5.95 -1.87
C ILE A 84 -8.64 6.83 -1.96
N TYR A 85 -7.61 6.56 -1.14
CA TYR A 85 -6.35 7.32 -1.18
C TYR A 85 -5.61 7.15 -2.50
N VAL A 86 -5.62 5.96 -3.10
CA VAL A 86 -5.01 5.71 -4.42
C VAL A 86 -5.73 6.53 -5.49
N VAL A 87 -7.06 6.58 -5.48
CA VAL A 87 -7.84 7.38 -6.44
C VAL A 87 -7.57 8.88 -6.24
N ILE A 88 -7.55 9.36 -5.00
CA ILE A 88 -7.24 10.77 -4.70
C ILE A 88 -5.82 11.11 -5.19
N ALA A 89 -4.83 10.27 -4.89
CA ALA A 89 -3.46 10.48 -5.35
C ALA A 89 -3.35 10.50 -6.88
N ALA A 90 -4.04 9.57 -7.56
CA ALA A 90 -4.07 9.52 -9.02
C ALA A 90 -4.77 10.75 -9.63
N CYS A 91 -5.87 11.21 -9.05
CA CYS A 91 -6.57 12.43 -9.51
C CYS A 91 -5.71 13.69 -9.32
N LEU A 92 -5.06 13.83 -8.16
CA LEU A 92 -4.16 14.95 -7.91
C LEU A 92 -2.95 14.92 -8.85
N SER A 93 -2.36 13.75 -9.06
CA SER A 93 -1.25 13.58 -10.01
C SER A 93 -1.68 13.90 -11.43
N LEU A 94 -2.87 13.44 -11.85
CA LEU A 94 -3.45 13.76 -13.15
C LEU A 94 -3.62 15.27 -13.32
N LEU A 95 -4.18 15.95 -12.33
CA LEU A 95 -4.40 17.39 -12.35
C LEU A 95 -3.08 18.15 -12.50
N VAL A 96 -2.06 17.80 -11.70
CA VAL A 96 -0.73 18.45 -11.79
C VAL A 96 -0.09 18.21 -13.15
N LEU A 97 -0.16 16.98 -13.68
CA LEU A 97 0.39 16.65 -14.98
C LEU A 97 -0.35 17.36 -16.14
N LEU A 98 -1.68 17.50 -16.05
CA LEU A 98 -2.47 18.26 -17.03
C LEU A 98 -2.07 19.73 -17.08
N LEU A 99 -1.68 20.31 -15.95
CA LEU A 99 -1.20 21.69 -15.88
C LEU A 99 0.26 21.83 -16.37
N ALA A 100 1.06 20.76 -16.25
CA ALA A 100 2.47 20.78 -16.56
C ALA A 100 2.81 20.33 -18.00
N MET A 101 1.88 19.61 -18.66
CA MET A 101 2.12 19.01 -19.98
C MET A 101 1.25 19.67 -21.04
N ASP A 102 1.78 19.78 -22.28
CA ASP A 102 1.10 20.38 -23.42
C ASP A 102 0.08 19.45 -24.10
N SER A 103 -0.19 18.25 -23.56
CA SER A 103 -1.10 17.26 -24.14
C SER A 103 -1.93 16.57 -23.07
N LEU A 104 -3.22 16.37 -23.34
CA LEU A 104 -4.14 15.67 -22.41
C LEU A 104 -3.91 14.16 -22.37
N VAL A 105 -3.32 13.57 -23.41
CA VAL A 105 -3.11 12.12 -23.51
C VAL A 105 -1.91 11.67 -22.68
N ILE A 106 -0.84 12.45 -22.62
CA ILE A 106 0.40 12.08 -21.94
C ILE A 106 0.20 11.77 -20.46
N PRO A 107 -0.51 12.59 -19.66
CA PRO A 107 -0.77 12.30 -18.26
C PRO A 107 -1.50 10.98 -18.04
N VAL A 108 -2.44 10.65 -18.92
CA VAL A 108 -3.19 9.37 -18.84
C VAL A 108 -2.26 8.19 -19.11
N LEU A 109 -1.39 8.28 -20.12
CA LEU A 109 -0.40 7.24 -20.41
C LEU A 109 0.57 7.04 -19.25
N PHE A 110 0.99 8.12 -18.59
CA PHE A 110 1.85 8.05 -17.40
C PHE A 110 1.16 7.30 -16.27
N LEU A 111 -0.09 7.67 -15.95
CA LEU A 111 -0.85 6.99 -14.89
C LEU A 111 -1.09 5.51 -15.20
N ILE A 112 -1.35 5.16 -16.45
CA ILE A 112 -1.51 3.76 -16.87
C ILE A 112 -0.18 3.01 -16.67
N SER A 113 0.93 3.57 -17.11
CA SER A 113 2.27 2.95 -16.99
C SER A 113 2.65 2.73 -15.52
N VAL A 114 2.46 3.76 -14.67
CA VAL A 114 2.73 3.66 -13.23
C VAL A 114 1.74 2.72 -12.56
N GLY A 115 0.47 2.75 -12.94
CA GLY A 115 -0.55 1.81 -12.46
C GLY A 115 -0.19 0.36 -12.73
N LEU A 116 0.30 0.06 -13.94
CA LEU A 116 0.83 -1.27 -14.27
C LEU A 116 2.03 -1.64 -13.40
N ALA A 117 2.96 -0.72 -13.16
CA ALA A 117 4.10 -0.96 -12.29
C ALA A 117 3.67 -1.27 -10.85
N VAL A 118 2.64 -0.56 -10.31
CA VAL A 118 2.05 -0.84 -9.00
C VAL A 118 1.41 -2.23 -8.96
N VAL A 119 0.63 -2.58 -9.99
CA VAL A 119 -0.02 -3.91 -10.08
C VAL A 119 1.04 -5.01 -10.13
N TYR A 120 2.10 -4.88 -10.93
CA TYR A 120 3.20 -5.84 -10.98
C TYR A 120 3.93 -5.93 -9.63
N ASN A 121 4.16 -4.81 -8.96
CA ASN A 121 4.80 -4.80 -7.65
C ASN A 121 3.94 -5.52 -6.60
N LEU A 122 2.67 -5.20 -6.50
CA LEU A 122 1.76 -5.84 -5.55
C LEU A 122 1.53 -7.31 -5.89
N GLY A 123 1.35 -7.65 -7.17
CA GLY A 123 1.16 -9.02 -7.64
C GLY A 123 2.37 -9.91 -7.37
N SER A 124 3.59 -9.38 -7.56
CA SER A 124 4.81 -10.14 -7.29
C SER A 124 5.09 -10.38 -5.79
N ASN A 125 4.32 -9.78 -4.88
CA ASN A 125 4.44 -10.07 -3.44
C ASN A 125 4.08 -11.52 -3.09
N ILE A 126 3.35 -12.23 -3.96
CA ILE A 126 3.05 -13.66 -3.77
C ILE A 126 4.32 -14.52 -3.58
N PHE A 127 5.45 -14.10 -4.18
CA PHE A 127 6.73 -14.79 -4.03
C PHE A 127 7.45 -14.51 -2.70
N PHE A 128 7.05 -13.46 -1.97
CA PHE A 128 7.65 -13.04 -0.71
C PHE A 128 6.84 -13.46 0.53
N GLY A 129 5.72 -14.15 0.34
CA GLY A 129 4.84 -14.60 1.41
C GLY A 129 3.86 -13.51 1.88
N GLN A 130 3.59 -13.49 3.17
CA GLN A 130 2.65 -12.52 3.74
C GLN A 130 3.31 -11.16 3.91
N VAL A 131 2.82 -10.16 3.19
CA VAL A 131 3.22 -8.76 3.33
C VAL A 131 2.20 -8.04 4.20
N CYS A 132 2.67 -7.21 5.13
CA CYS A 132 1.82 -6.43 6.02
C CYS A 132 0.82 -5.57 5.22
N TYR A 133 -0.42 -5.51 5.69
CA TYR A 133 -1.49 -4.73 5.04
C TYR A 133 -1.16 -3.23 4.97
N ILE A 134 -0.47 -2.68 5.97
CA ILE A 134 0.01 -1.30 5.96
C ILE A 134 0.99 -1.09 4.81
N THR A 135 1.92 -2.01 4.60
CA THR A 135 2.87 -1.96 3.48
C THR A 135 2.14 -1.99 2.13
N LYS A 136 1.14 -2.86 1.97
CA LYS A 136 0.33 -2.91 0.73
C LYS A 136 -0.36 -1.59 0.44
N SER A 137 -0.96 -0.99 1.47
CA SER A 137 -1.70 0.28 1.35
C SER A 137 -0.79 1.45 0.98
N LEU A 138 0.35 1.57 1.66
CA LEU A 138 1.29 2.67 1.43
C LEU A 138 2.07 2.51 0.12
N THR A 139 2.39 1.28 -0.28
CA THR A 139 3.20 1.01 -1.49
C THR A 139 2.56 1.60 -2.74
N ALA A 140 1.25 1.48 -2.92
CA ALA A 140 0.57 1.99 -4.11
C ALA A 140 0.74 3.51 -4.26
N VAL A 141 0.52 4.27 -3.19
CA VAL A 141 0.62 5.73 -3.21
C VAL A 141 2.07 6.20 -3.31
N LEU A 142 2.98 5.60 -2.51
CA LEU A 142 4.39 5.98 -2.53
C LEU A 142 5.07 5.63 -3.87
N GLN A 143 4.76 4.48 -4.44
CA GLN A 143 5.31 4.10 -5.74
C GLN A 143 4.84 5.03 -6.85
N LEU A 144 3.56 5.45 -6.84
CA LEU A 144 3.05 6.44 -7.78
C LEU A 144 3.90 7.72 -7.72
N GLY A 145 4.15 8.27 -6.53
CA GLY A 145 4.97 9.46 -6.36
C GLY A 145 6.42 9.28 -6.83
N VAL A 146 7.07 8.18 -6.43
CA VAL A 146 8.50 7.94 -6.75
C VAL A 146 8.75 7.66 -8.24
N THR A 147 7.83 6.96 -8.92
CA THR A 147 8.06 6.53 -10.31
C THR A 147 7.53 7.52 -11.36
N MET A 148 6.70 8.49 -10.97
CA MET A 148 6.16 9.48 -11.89
C MET A 148 7.26 10.35 -12.52
N ASP A 149 8.26 10.74 -11.73
CA ASP A 149 9.37 11.57 -12.19
C ASP A 149 10.16 10.91 -13.32
N TYR A 150 10.29 9.57 -13.31
CA TYR A 150 10.99 8.83 -14.37
C TYR A 150 10.27 8.96 -15.72
N SER A 151 8.95 9.00 -15.70
CA SER A 151 8.13 9.20 -16.90
C SER A 151 8.29 10.60 -17.48
N ILE A 152 8.40 11.61 -16.63
CA ILE A 152 8.65 13.00 -17.03
C ILE A 152 10.04 13.14 -17.67
N PHE A 153 11.07 12.51 -17.08
CA PHE A 153 12.42 12.51 -17.66
C PHE A 153 12.46 11.87 -19.04
N LEU A 154 11.76 10.74 -19.22
CA LEU A 154 11.70 10.07 -20.52
C LEU A 154 11.04 10.96 -21.58
N LEU A 155 9.91 11.58 -21.24
CA LEU A 155 9.19 12.43 -22.18
C LEU A 155 10.03 13.64 -22.59
N ASN A 156 10.64 14.34 -21.63
CA ASN A 156 11.50 15.50 -21.91
C ASN A 156 12.68 15.12 -22.81
N SER A 157 13.29 13.96 -22.55
CA SER A 157 14.37 13.43 -23.39
C SER A 157 13.85 13.10 -24.80
N PHE A 158 12.68 12.44 -24.90
CA PHE A 158 12.08 12.11 -26.18
C PHE A 158 11.74 13.35 -27.00
N GLU A 159 11.14 14.39 -26.41
CA GLU A 159 10.84 15.65 -27.11
C GLU A 159 12.11 16.36 -27.59
N ALA A 160 13.18 16.30 -26.80
CA ALA A 160 14.46 16.86 -27.20
C ALA A 160 15.08 16.13 -28.41
N TYR A 161 14.96 14.79 -28.43
CA TYR A 161 15.46 13.98 -29.56
C TYR A 161 14.56 14.03 -30.78
N LYS A 162 13.24 14.16 -30.63
CA LYS A 162 12.28 14.34 -31.74
C LYS A 162 12.59 15.58 -32.60
N LYS A 163 13.25 16.58 -32.01
CA LYS A 163 13.74 17.76 -32.76
C LYS A 163 15.00 17.50 -33.58
N LYS A 164 15.75 16.41 -33.29
CA LYS A 164 17.03 16.07 -33.91
C LYS A 164 16.95 14.94 -34.94
N TYR A 165 15.96 14.06 -34.79
CA TYR A 165 15.77 12.88 -35.60
C TYR A 165 14.37 12.88 -36.22
N ASP A 166 14.29 12.64 -37.53
CA ASP A 166 13.00 12.55 -38.24
C ASP A 166 12.24 11.24 -37.92
N GLU A 167 12.97 10.16 -37.57
CA GLU A 167 12.40 8.87 -37.19
C GLU A 167 12.10 8.85 -35.69
N LYS A 168 10.82 8.67 -35.33
CA LYS A 168 10.33 8.66 -33.93
C LYS A 168 10.93 7.52 -33.11
N GLU A 169 11.05 6.34 -33.69
CA GLU A 169 11.64 5.15 -33.06
C GLU A 169 13.11 5.41 -32.69
N ARG A 170 13.86 6.07 -33.57
CA ARG A 170 15.27 6.42 -33.35
C ARG A 170 15.40 7.48 -32.24
N ALA A 171 14.54 8.49 -32.27
CA ALA A 171 14.49 9.49 -31.22
C ALA A 171 14.16 8.86 -29.86
N MET A 172 13.20 7.92 -29.80
CA MET A 172 12.85 7.20 -28.59
C MET A 172 13.97 6.28 -28.08
N ALA A 173 14.69 5.59 -28.97
CA ALA A 173 15.82 4.75 -28.59
C ALA A 173 16.93 5.58 -27.88
N HIS A 174 17.25 6.77 -28.40
CA HIS A 174 18.20 7.69 -27.75
C HIS A 174 17.64 8.22 -26.44
N ALA A 175 16.36 8.58 -26.38
CA ALA A 175 15.71 9.06 -25.18
C ALA A 175 15.75 8.02 -24.04
N ILE A 176 15.47 6.73 -24.36
CA ILE A 176 15.57 5.62 -23.40
C ILE A 176 16.99 5.51 -22.86
N GLY A 177 18.01 5.57 -23.74
CA GLY A 177 19.42 5.45 -23.33
C GLY A 177 19.87 6.54 -22.35
N ASP A 178 19.49 7.79 -22.60
CA ASP A 178 19.83 8.92 -21.73
C ASP A 178 19.00 8.93 -20.45
N THR A 179 17.69 8.62 -20.57
CA THR A 179 16.80 8.50 -19.40
C THR A 179 17.27 7.40 -18.48
N PHE A 180 17.64 6.24 -19.02
CA PHE A 180 18.12 5.12 -18.23
C PHE A 180 19.37 5.50 -17.40
N LYS A 181 20.32 6.21 -17.98
CA LYS A 181 21.51 6.66 -17.25
C LYS A 181 21.18 7.59 -16.09
N SER A 182 20.29 8.56 -16.31
CA SER A 182 19.89 9.54 -15.30
C SER A 182 19.02 8.90 -14.21
N VAL A 183 18.02 8.09 -14.62
CA VAL A 183 17.07 7.41 -13.71
C VAL A 183 17.78 6.31 -12.93
N ALA A 184 18.70 5.54 -13.54
CA ALA A 184 19.46 4.51 -12.84
C ALA A 184 20.25 5.09 -11.65
N GLY A 185 20.88 6.26 -11.82
CA GLY A 185 21.61 6.93 -10.74
C GLY A 185 20.70 7.30 -9.56
N SER A 186 19.57 7.97 -9.84
CA SER A 186 18.62 8.35 -8.80
C SER A 186 17.91 7.14 -8.18
N SER A 187 17.59 6.11 -8.99
CA SER A 187 16.95 4.89 -8.50
C SER A 187 17.84 4.10 -7.55
N VAL A 188 19.15 4.02 -7.80
CA VAL A 188 20.09 3.34 -6.91
C VAL A 188 20.08 3.99 -5.52
N THR A 189 20.07 5.33 -5.43
CA THR A 189 20.00 6.01 -4.14
C THR A 189 18.67 5.78 -3.44
N THR A 190 17.55 5.78 -4.15
CA THR A 190 16.22 5.50 -3.62
C THR A 190 16.12 4.05 -3.14
N ILE A 191 16.61 3.09 -3.93
CA ILE A 191 16.66 1.67 -3.55
C ILE A 191 17.52 1.49 -2.29
N ALA A 192 18.71 2.12 -2.23
CA ALA A 192 19.57 2.05 -1.06
C ALA A 192 18.87 2.61 0.20
N GLY A 193 18.11 3.71 0.06
CA GLY A 193 17.30 4.28 1.13
C GLY A 193 16.23 3.30 1.63
N PHE A 194 15.51 2.64 0.72
CA PHE A 194 14.52 1.63 1.12
C PHE A 194 15.18 0.38 1.70
N LEU A 195 16.30 -0.08 1.15
CA LEU A 195 17.03 -1.22 1.71
C LEU A 195 17.62 -0.92 3.10
N ALA A 196 17.93 0.33 3.43
CA ALA A 196 18.31 0.71 4.78
C ALA A 196 17.22 0.41 5.82
N LEU A 197 15.94 0.48 5.44
CA LEU A 197 14.83 0.06 6.31
C LEU A 197 14.86 -1.43 6.64
N CYS A 198 15.48 -2.27 5.79
CA CYS A 198 15.59 -3.70 6.03
C CYS A 198 16.51 -4.05 7.23
N VAL A 199 17.37 -3.12 7.64
CA VAL A 199 18.24 -3.28 8.82
C VAL A 199 17.49 -3.04 10.13
N MET A 200 16.29 -2.48 10.07
CA MET A 200 15.47 -2.25 11.26
C MET A 200 15.01 -3.59 11.87
N THR A 201 15.01 -3.66 13.19
CA THR A 201 14.43 -4.79 13.94
C THR A 201 12.91 -4.83 13.87
N PHE A 202 12.27 -3.73 13.49
CA PHE A 202 10.83 -3.62 13.35
C PHE A 202 10.37 -4.23 12.00
N ALA A 203 9.56 -5.28 12.07
CA ALA A 203 9.15 -6.08 10.92
C ALA A 203 8.48 -5.26 9.81
N LEU A 204 7.65 -4.27 10.16
CA LEU A 204 6.99 -3.38 9.21
C LEU A 204 8.00 -2.60 8.36
N GLY A 205 9.07 -2.07 8.98
CA GLY A 205 10.12 -1.34 8.27
C GLY A 205 10.81 -2.22 7.24
N ARG A 206 11.11 -3.47 7.61
CA ARG A 206 11.73 -4.44 6.70
C ARG A 206 10.82 -4.79 5.52
N ASP A 207 9.54 -5.05 5.78
CA ASP A 207 8.56 -5.33 4.73
C ASP A 207 8.44 -4.16 3.74
N MET A 208 8.29 -2.93 4.26
CA MET A 208 8.24 -1.74 3.43
C MET A 208 9.53 -1.56 2.62
N GLY A 209 10.69 -1.77 3.24
CA GLY A 209 11.98 -1.65 2.57
C GLY A 209 12.09 -2.55 1.35
N ILE A 210 11.77 -3.84 1.49
CA ILE A 210 11.83 -4.81 0.39
C ILE A 210 10.80 -4.48 -0.70
N VAL A 211 9.54 -4.25 -0.33
CA VAL A 211 8.46 -4.03 -1.30
C VAL A 211 8.67 -2.73 -2.06
N MET A 212 9.13 -1.67 -1.39
CA MET A 212 9.40 -0.39 -2.03
C MET A 212 10.66 -0.44 -2.92
N ALA A 213 11.75 -1.05 -2.46
CA ALA A 213 12.97 -1.22 -3.28
C ALA A 213 12.64 -1.99 -4.57
N LYS A 214 11.89 -3.09 -4.47
CA LYS A 214 11.38 -3.86 -5.61
C LYS A 214 10.47 -3.00 -6.50
N GLY A 215 9.59 -2.20 -5.90
CA GLY A 215 8.68 -1.31 -6.60
C GLY A 215 9.41 -0.29 -7.47
N VAL A 216 10.51 0.29 -6.98
CA VAL A 216 11.36 1.20 -7.76
C VAL A 216 11.99 0.49 -8.95
N VAL A 217 12.53 -0.73 -8.77
CA VAL A 217 13.08 -1.52 -9.88
C VAL A 217 12.03 -1.79 -10.96
N ILE A 218 10.84 -2.24 -10.57
CA ILE A 218 9.73 -2.49 -11.49
C ILE A 218 9.30 -1.19 -12.19
N GLY A 219 9.24 -0.06 -11.45
CA GLY A 219 8.94 1.26 -12.00
C GLY A 219 9.91 1.70 -13.08
N VAL A 220 11.22 1.52 -12.85
CA VAL A 220 12.25 1.80 -13.86
C VAL A 220 12.09 0.92 -15.10
N ILE A 221 11.84 -0.38 -14.91
CA ILE A 221 11.61 -1.31 -16.02
C ILE A 221 10.37 -0.87 -16.83
N CYS A 222 9.25 -0.56 -16.18
CA CYS A 222 8.05 -0.07 -16.86
C CYS A 222 8.31 1.27 -17.59
N CYS A 223 9.08 2.17 -16.99
CA CYS A 223 9.44 3.45 -17.61
C CYS A 223 10.24 3.28 -18.91
N VAL A 224 11.15 2.31 -18.97
CA VAL A 224 12.00 2.12 -20.17
C VAL A 224 11.44 1.11 -21.18
N THR A 225 10.36 0.40 -20.86
CA THR A 225 9.74 -0.61 -21.74
C THR A 225 8.31 -0.27 -22.09
N VAL A 226 7.42 -0.23 -21.10
CA VAL A 226 5.98 -0.05 -21.30
C VAL A 226 5.66 1.37 -21.78
N LEU A 227 6.20 2.37 -21.09
CA LEU A 227 5.90 3.76 -21.38
C LEU A 227 6.37 4.21 -22.76
N PRO A 228 7.61 3.90 -23.24
CA PRO A 228 8.02 4.22 -24.60
C PRO A 228 7.13 3.58 -25.68
N ALA A 229 6.74 2.32 -25.48
CA ALA A 229 5.85 1.62 -26.39
C ALA A 229 4.47 2.31 -26.47
N MET A 230 3.93 2.71 -25.32
CA MET A 230 2.66 3.45 -25.27
C MET A 230 2.77 4.81 -25.95
N ILE A 231 3.83 5.57 -25.71
CA ILE A 231 4.03 6.89 -26.34
C ILE A 231 4.11 6.75 -27.85
N LEU A 232 4.87 5.76 -28.38
CA LEU A 232 5.00 5.55 -29.83
C LEU A 232 3.66 5.13 -30.47
N VAL A 233 2.90 4.25 -29.84
CA VAL A 233 1.58 3.79 -30.35
C VAL A 233 0.57 4.92 -30.36
N PHE A 234 0.56 5.75 -29.31
CA PHE A 234 -0.41 6.85 -29.16
C PHE A 234 0.11 8.21 -29.64
N ASP A 235 1.29 8.28 -30.30
CA ASP A 235 1.87 9.54 -30.74
C ASP A 235 0.93 10.37 -31.62
N GLY A 236 0.15 9.73 -32.51
CA GLY A 236 -0.86 10.43 -33.33
C GLY A 236 -2.01 11.05 -32.50
N ALA A 237 -2.36 10.47 -31.35
CA ALA A 237 -3.33 11.04 -30.44
C ALA A 237 -2.71 12.18 -29.60
N ILE A 238 -1.44 12.01 -29.22
CA ILE A 238 -0.67 13.05 -28.51
C ILE A 238 -0.57 14.30 -29.35
N GLU A 239 -0.23 14.18 -30.65
CA GLU A 239 -0.12 15.34 -31.55
C GLU A 239 -1.45 16.07 -31.77
N LYS A 240 -2.57 15.32 -31.82
CA LYS A 240 -3.92 15.93 -31.96
C LYS A 240 -4.40 16.67 -30.73
N THR A 241 -3.90 16.32 -29.55
CA THR A 241 -4.32 16.91 -28.25
C THR A 241 -3.30 17.91 -27.70
N LYS A 242 -2.28 18.24 -28.48
CA LYS A 242 -1.29 19.25 -28.14
C LYS A 242 -1.90 20.63 -28.22
N HIS A 243 -1.78 21.39 -27.12
CA HIS A 243 -2.23 22.78 -27.02
C HIS A 243 -1.16 23.76 -27.44
#